data_27c9ba35743f11f1f5564406cc39799a
#
_entry.id   27c9ba35743f11f1f5564406cc39799a
#
_cell.length_a   1.000
_cell.length_b   1.000
_cell.length_c   1.000
_cell.angle_alpha   90.00
_cell.angle_beta   90.00
_cell.angle_gamma   90.00
#
_symmetry.space_group_name_H-M   'P 1'
#
loop_
_entity.id
_entity.type
_entity.pdbx_description
1 polymer ?
#
loop_
_entity_poly.entity_id
_entity_poly.type
_entity_poly.pdbx_seq_one_letter_code
_entity_poly.pdbx_strand_id
1 'polypeptide(L)'
;MTRRKIREEIFKLLFEYELINNDIEKRINDVITEENLKKDEEIDFLRSYVTDIIANEDILIGRIKDVLEGWTYERLGTIEKVLLKISFYEITIKKIGYEIAINEVLEISKKYSYNDTKDFLNGILAKLVRDQKALESV
;
A
#
# COMPACT_ATOMS: atom_id res chain seq x y z
N MET A 1 -7.04 -12.04 -13.79
CA MET A 1 -5.87 -11.81 -12.91
C MET A 1 -6.32 -11.87 -11.45
N THR A 2 -5.50 -12.43 -10.56
CA THR A 2 -5.85 -12.51 -9.15
C THR A 2 -5.74 -11.15 -8.46
N ARG A 3 -6.46 -10.96 -7.35
CA ARG A 3 -6.35 -9.74 -6.53
C ARG A 3 -4.92 -9.52 -6.06
N ARG A 4 -4.24 -10.60 -5.68
CA ARG A 4 -2.83 -10.53 -5.26
C ARG A 4 -1.93 -9.98 -6.37
N LYS A 5 -2.13 -10.45 -7.60
CA LYS A 5 -1.35 -9.98 -8.74
C LYS A 5 -1.64 -8.52 -9.06
N ILE A 6 -2.90 -8.10 -8.94
CA ILE A 6 -3.26 -6.68 -9.15
C ILE A 6 -2.63 -5.81 -8.07
N ARG A 7 -2.61 -6.26 -6.81
CA ARG A 7 -1.93 -5.52 -5.74
C ARG A 7 -0.44 -5.35 -6.02
N GLU A 8 0.19 -6.35 -6.60
CA GLU A 8 1.60 -6.25 -7.00
C GLU A 8 1.79 -5.18 -8.07
N GLU A 9 0.88 -5.11 -9.05
CA GLU A 9 0.92 -4.07 -10.08
C GLU A 9 0.67 -2.69 -9.48
N ILE A 10 -0.24 -2.57 -8.52
CA ILE A 10 -0.48 -1.33 -7.76
C ILE A 10 0.80 -0.89 -7.06
N PHE A 11 1.49 -1.82 -6.40
CA PHE A 11 2.76 -1.53 -5.73
C PHE A 11 3.79 -0.99 -6.72
N LYS A 12 3.95 -1.63 -7.87
CA LYS A 12 4.94 -1.21 -8.88
C LYS A 12 4.63 0.19 -9.41
N LEU A 13 3.36 0.50 -9.67
CA LEU A 13 2.93 1.81 -10.14
C LEU A 13 3.20 2.90 -9.11
N LEU A 14 2.87 2.64 -7.85
CA LEU A 14 3.10 3.60 -6.77
C LEU A 14 4.59 3.78 -6.48
N PHE A 15 5.37 2.71 -6.58
CA PHE A 15 6.82 2.77 -6.43
C PHE A 15 7.45 3.66 -7.49
N GLU A 16 7.07 3.48 -8.75
CA GLU A 16 7.54 4.28 -9.86
C GLU A 16 7.14 5.76 -9.69
N TYR A 17 5.89 6.00 -9.30
CA TYR A 17 5.39 7.35 -9.06
C TYR A 17 6.15 8.06 -7.93
N GLU A 18 6.45 7.35 -6.85
CA GLU A 18 7.22 7.89 -5.72
C GLU A 18 8.63 8.31 -6.16
N LEU A 19 9.24 7.54 -7.05
CA LEU A 19 10.61 7.81 -7.51
C LEU A 19 10.69 8.95 -8.52
N ILE A 20 9.79 9.01 -9.50
CA ILE A 20 9.95 9.92 -10.65
C ILE A 20 8.76 10.83 -10.91
N ASN A 21 7.70 10.73 -10.10
CA ASN A 21 6.50 11.58 -10.23
C ASN A 21 6.00 11.67 -11.67
N ASN A 22 5.87 10.51 -12.33
CA ASN A 22 5.49 10.38 -13.73
C ASN A 22 3.98 10.59 -13.98
N ASP A 23 3.55 10.48 -15.23
CA ASP A 23 2.14 10.53 -15.62
C ASP A 23 1.46 9.23 -15.21
N ILE A 24 0.82 9.23 -14.04
CA ILE A 24 0.26 8.02 -13.45
C ILE A 24 -0.93 7.49 -14.27
N GLU A 25 -1.74 8.36 -14.85
CA GLU A 25 -2.87 7.91 -15.67
C GLU A 25 -2.39 7.15 -16.91
N LYS A 26 -1.35 7.65 -17.56
CA LYS A 26 -0.75 6.96 -18.70
C LYS A 26 -0.21 5.60 -18.28
N ARG A 27 0.48 5.54 -17.13
CA ARG A 27 1.07 4.30 -16.65
C ARG A 27 0.02 3.27 -16.24
N ILE A 28 -1.09 3.71 -15.65
CA ILE A 28 -2.21 2.81 -15.36
C ILE A 28 -2.74 2.19 -16.66
N ASN A 29 -2.95 3.01 -17.68
CA ASN A 29 -3.43 2.54 -18.98
C ASN A 29 -2.44 1.58 -19.64
N ASP A 30 -1.12 1.84 -19.51
CA ASP A 30 -0.09 0.94 -20.00
C ASP A 30 -0.20 -0.44 -19.34
N VAL A 31 -0.37 -0.49 -18.02
CA VAL A 31 -0.51 -1.76 -17.29
C VAL A 31 -1.77 -2.51 -17.72
N ILE A 32 -2.89 -1.81 -17.88
CA ILE A 32 -4.14 -2.41 -18.35
C ILE A 32 -3.91 -3.10 -19.70
N THR A 33 -3.19 -2.46 -20.60
CA THR A 33 -2.88 -3.00 -21.92
C THR A 33 -1.88 -4.16 -21.82
N GLU A 34 -0.76 -3.97 -21.13
CA GLU A 34 0.31 -4.97 -21.00
C GLU A 34 -0.16 -6.25 -20.33
N GLU A 35 -0.98 -6.12 -19.28
CA GLU A 35 -1.51 -7.29 -18.55
C GLU A 35 -2.82 -7.78 -19.13
N ASN A 36 -3.28 -7.17 -20.22
CA ASN A 36 -4.49 -7.58 -20.93
C ASN A 36 -5.71 -7.66 -20.01
N LEU A 37 -5.88 -6.67 -19.13
CA LEU A 37 -7.02 -6.60 -18.24
C LEU A 37 -8.27 -6.22 -19.03
N LYS A 38 -9.33 -7.04 -18.92
CA LYS A 38 -10.56 -6.84 -19.67
C LYS A 38 -11.79 -6.73 -18.79
N LYS A 39 -11.73 -7.26 -17.58
CA LYS A 39 -12.87 -7.20 -16.65
C LYS A 39 -12.92 -5.84 -15.99
N ASP A 40 -14.09 -5.22 -16.02
CA ASP A 40 -14.28 -3.89 -15.42
C ASP A 40 -13.89 -3.87 -13.94
N GLU A 41 -14.22 -4.92 -13.18
CA GLU A 41 -13.87 -5.00 -11.76
C GLU A 41 -12.36 -5.02 -11.52
N GLU A 42 -11.58 -5.66 -12.40
CA GLU A 42 -10.13 -5.68 -12.29
C GLU A 42 -9.53 -4.32 -12.62
N ILE A 43 -10.02 -3.70 -13.70
CA ILE A 43 -9.59 -2.36 -14.11
C ILE A 43 -9.92 -1.34 -13.03
N ASP A 44 -11.12 -1.39 -12.47
CA ASP A 44 -11.56 -0.47 -11.41
C ASP A 44 -10.75 -0.65 -10.14
N PHE A 45 -10.42 -1.89 -9.78
CA PHE A 45 -9.58 -2.17 -8.62
C PHE A 45 -8.20 -1.53 -8.76
N LEU A 46 -7.56 -1.75 -9.91
CA LEU A 46 -6.25 -1.18 -10.19
C LEU A 46 -6.29 0.35 -10.18
N ARG A 47 -7.20 0.93 -10.96
CA ARG A 47 -7.29 2.38 -11.14
C ARG A 47 -7.68 3.09 -9.85
N SER A 48 -8.73 2.63 -9.18
CA SER A 48 -9.22 3.28 -7.97
C SER A 48 -8.20 3.23 -6.83
N TYR A 49 -7.53 2.10 -6.65
CA TYR A 49 -6.49 1.99 -5.62
C TYR A 49 -5.36 2.98 -5.84
N VAL A 50 -4.84 3.04 -7.06
CA VAL A 50 -3.72 3.94 -7.35
C VAL A 50 -4.13 5.40 -7.19
N THR A 51 -5.25 5.78 -7.80
CA THR A 51 -5.71 7.18 -7.73
C THR A 51 -6.11 7.60 -6.33
N ASP A 52 -6.79 6.73 -5.57
CA ASP A 52 -7.21 7.04 -4.21
C ASP A 52 -6.03 7.13 -3.24
N ILE A 53 -5.06 6.25 -3.36
CA ILE A 53 -3.87 6.29 -2.50
C ILE A 53 -3.11 7.60 -2.74
N ILE A 54 -2.94 7.99 -3.99
CA ILE A 54 -2.28 9.25 -4.31
C ILE A 54 -3.10 10.45 -3.79
N ALA A 55 -4.41 10.42 -3.99
CA ALA A 55 -5.30 11.50 -3.53
C ALA A 55 -5.32 11.65 -2.01
N ASN A 56 -5.11 10.55 -1.28
CA ASN A 56 -5.13 10.53 0.19
C ASN A 56 -3.72 10.47 0.79
N GLU A 57 -2.69 10.78 0.01
CA GLU A 57 -1.30 10.61 0.43
C GLU A 57 -0.99 11.34 1.75
N ASP A 58 -1.40 12.59 1.88
CA ASP A 58 -1.13 13.38 3.08
C ASP A 58 -1.77 12.77 4.32
N ILE A 59 -3.00 12.30 4.20
CA ILE A 59 -3.71 11.64 5.30
C ILE A 59 -3.00 10.34 5.68
N LEU A 60 -2.61 9.55 4.69
CA LEU A 60 -1.94 8.28 4.93
C LEU A 60 -0.57 8.48 5.58
N ILE A 61 0.22 9.42 5.09
CA ILE A 61 1.51 9.74 5.68
C ILE A 61 1.34 10.19 7.13
N GLY A 62 0.34 11.03 7.42
CA GLY A 62 0.03 11.46 8.78
C GLY A 62 -0.26 10.28 9.71
N ARG A 63 -1.08 9.35 9.25
CA ARG A 63 -1.41 8.13 10.03
C ARG A 63 -0.20 7.24 10.24
N ILE A 64 0.65 7.12 9.23
CA ILE A 64 1.90 6.34 9.35
C ILE A 64 2.80 6.99 10.40
N LYS A 65 2.98 8.31 10.34
CA LYS A 65 3.81 9.04 11.32
C LYS A 65 3.33 8.86 12.75
N ASP A 66 2.02 8.79 12.96
CA ASP A 66 1.44 8.57 14.29
C ASP A 66 1.82 7.22 14.89
N VAL A 67 2.13 6.24 14.06
CA VAL A 67 2.45 4.89 14.50
C VAL A 67 3.95 4.65 14.61
N LEU A 68 4.75 5.42 13.85
CA LEU A 68 6.21 5.23 13.84
C LEU A 68 6.82 5.57 15.21
N GLU A 69 7.73 4.71 15.68
CA GLU A 69 8.50 4.92 16.91
C GLU A 69 9.98 4.73 16.58
N GLY A 70 10.79 5.72 16.93
CA GLY A 70 12.22 5.66 16.72
C GLY A 70 12.67 5.85 15.27
N TRP A 71 11.73 6.13 14.34
CA TRP A 71 12.00 6.35 12.93
C TRP A 71 11.26 7.57 12.44
N THR A 72 11.86 8.32 11.53
CA THR A 72 11.16 9.39 10.82
C THR A 72 10.71 8.85 9.47
N TYR A 73 9.51 9.27 9.04
CA TYR A 73 8.95 8.83 7.76
C TYR A 73 9.92 9.09 6.60
N GLU A 74 10.54 10.26 6.60
CA GLU A 74 11.43 10.70 5.53
C GLU A 74 12.68 9.81 5.37
N ARG A 75 13.04 9.08 6.41
CA ARG A 75 14.19 8.16 6.38
C ARG A 75 13.84 6.75 5.92
N LEU A 76 12.56 6.46 5.78
CA LEU A 76 12.14 5.16 5.28
C LEU A 76 12.53 5.02 3.81
N GLY A 77 12.84 3.79 3.39
CA GLY A 77 13.08 3.49 1.98
C GLY A 77 11.79 3.60 1.18
N THR A 78 11.92 3.74 -0.13
CA THR A 78 10.76 3.89 -1.02
C THR A 78 9.84 2.67 -0.96
N ILE A 79 10.40 1.48 -0.86
CA ILE A 79 9.60 0.23 -0.75
C ILE A 79 8.73 0.28 0.51
N GLU A 80 9.33 0.60 1.67
CA GLU A 80 8.61 0.68 2.93
C GLU A 80 7.50 1.74 2.89
N LYS A 81 7.80 2.91 2.34
CA LYS A 81 6.81 3.99 2.21
C LYS A 81 5.60 3.53 1.40
N VAL A 82 5.83 2.90 0.26
CA VAL A 82 4.74 2.47 -0.62
C VAL A 82 3.93 1.35 0.02
N LEU A 83 4.60 0.35 0.60
CA LEU A 83 3.90 -0.76 1.26
C LEU A 83 3.07 -0.30 2.45
N LEU A 84 3.58 0.67 3.22
CA LEU A 84 2.83 1.25 4.33
C LEU A 84 1.62 2.04 3.84
N LYS A 85 1.76 2.81 2.77
CA LYS A 85 0.63 3.54 2.20
C LYS A 85 -0.47 2.60 1.72
N ILE A 86 -0.12 1.51 1.05
CA ILE A 86 -1.09 0.52 0.57
C ILE A 86 -1.82 -0.11 1.76
N SER A 87 -1.07 -0.61 2.75
CA SER A 87 -1.66 -1.30 3.89
C SER A 87 -2.51 -0.36 4.77
N PHE A 88 -2.03 0.85 5.02
CA PHE A 88 -2.80 1.85 5.79
C PHE A 88 -4.07 2.25 5.05
N TYR A 89 -4.00 2.40 3.74
CA TYR A 89 -5.17 2.65 2.90
C TYR A 89 -6.20 1.53 3.03
N GLU A 90 -5.76 0.30 2.88
CA GLU A 90 -6.66 -0.86 2.96
C GLU A 90 -7.28 -1.01 4.35
N ILE A 91 -6.52 -0.78 5.40
CA ILE A 91 -7.01 -0.94 6.78
C ILE A 91 -7.88 0.24 7.20
N THR A 92 -7.44 1.48 6.95
CA THR A 92 -8.08 2.66 7.56
C THR A 92 -9.10 3.33 6.66
N ILE A 93 -9.01 3.19 5.34
CA ILE A 93 -9.94 3.82 4.39
C ILE A 93 -10.88 2.79 3.78
N LYS A 94 -10.35 1.73 3.18
CA LYS A 94 -11.16 0.68 2.57
C LYS A 94 -11.85 -0.21 3.58
N LYS A 95 -11.33 -0.26 4.81
CA LYS A 95 -11.86 -1.09 5.89
C LYS A 95 -11.86 -2.57 5.54
N ILE A 96 -10.83 -3.00 4.84
CA ILE A 96 -10.58 -4.41 4.60
C ILE A 96 -10.04 -5.00 5.91
N GLY A 97 -10.38 -6.23 6.24
CA GLY A 97 -9.87 -6.89 7.43
C GLY A 97 -8.34 -6.78 7.51
N TYR A 98 -7.82 -6.37 8.66
CA TYR A 98 -6.38 -6.13 8.82
C TYR A 98 -5.54 -7.38 8.54
N GLU A 99 -6.07 -8.56 8.80
CA GLU A 99 -5.34 -9.81 8.54
C GLU A 99 -5.04 -9.98 7.06
N ILE A 100 -6.02 -9.69 6.20
CA ILE A 100 -5.84 -9.76 4.75
C ILE A 100 -4.87 -8.68 4.28
N ALA A 101 -5.07 -7.44 4.72
CA ALA A 101 -4.24 -6.32 4.30
C ALA A 101 -2.77 -6.53 4.68
N ILE A 102 -2.51 -6.98 5.90
CA ILE A 102 -1.15 -7.23 6.37
C ILE A 102 -0.51 -8.38 5.60
N ASN A 103 -1.23 -9.49 5.45
CA ASN A 103 -0.71 -10.65 4.74
C ASN A 103 -0.33 -10.31 3.30
N GLU A 104 -1.18 -9.57 2.60
CA GLU A 104 -0.93 -9.23 1.20
C GLU A 104 0.28 -8.32 1.04
N VAL A 105 0.45 -7.33 1.92
CA VAL A 105 1.61 -6.44 1.82
C VAL A 105 2.91 -7.15 2.20
N LEU A 106 2.86 -8.09 3.15
CA LEU A 106 4.04 -8.88 3.50
C LEU A 106 4.44 -9.83 2.38
N GLU A 107 3.48 -10.36 1.63
CA GLU A 107 3.80 -11.19 0.45
C GLU A 107 4.52 -10.39 -0.62
N ILE A 108 4.13 -9.15 -0.87
CA ILE A 108 4.84 -8.25 -1.79
C ILE A 108 6.24 -7.96 -1.25
N SER A 109 6.35 -7.69 0.04
CA SER A 109 7.64 -7.42 0.70
C SER A 109 8.63 -8.56 0.49
N LYS A 110 8.19 -9.80 0.60
CA LYS A 110 9.07 -10.97 0.37
C LYS A 110 9.70 -10.96 -1.01
N LYS A 111 8.97 -10.46 -2.00
CA LYS A 111 9.43 -10.47 -3.40
C LYS A 111 10.37 -9.30 -3.70
N TYR A 112 10.14 -8.14 -3.10
CA TYR A 112 10.83 -6.89 -3.48
C TYR A 112 11.76 -6.33 -2.42
N SER A 113 11.86 -6.93 -1.24
CA SER A 113 12.70 -6.41 -0.16
C SER A 113 13.39 -7.53 0.62
N TYR A 114 14.14 -7.15 1.65
CA TYR A 114 14.85 -8.07 2.52
C TYR A 114 14.00 -8.49 3.73
N ASN A 115 14.44 -9.55 4.43
CA ASN A 115 13.70 -10.10 5.57
C ASN A 115 13.50 -9.08 6.70
N ASP A 116 14.47 -8.23 6.97
CA ASP A 116 14.36 -7.21 8.01
C ASP A 116 13.30 -6.16 7.68
N THR A 117 13.09 -5.86 6.40
CA THR A 117 12.00 -4.99 5.96
C THR A 117 10.64 -5.60 6.31
N LYS A 118 10.48 -6.89 6.09
CA LYS A 118 9.25 -7.61 6.44
C LYS A 118 8.97 -7.52 7.94
N ASP A 119 9.98 -7.75 8.76
CA ASP A 119 9.84 -7.69 10.22
C ASP A 119 9.50 -6.28 10.69
N PHE A 120 10.14 -5.28 10.11
CA PHE A 120 9.86 -3.87 10.40
C PHE A 120 8.41 -3.51 10.07
N LEU A 121 7.94 -3.88 8.87
CA LEU A 121 6.56 -3.62 8.46
C LEU A 121 5.55 -4.32 9.37
N ASN A 122 5.84 -5.57 9.71
CA ASN A 122 4.95 -6.34 10.60
C ASN A 122 4.81 -5.66 11.96
N GLY A 123 5.90 -5.13 12.52
CA GLY A 123 5.87 -4.42 13.80
C GLY A 123 5.01 -3.16 13.74
N ILE A 124 5.16 -2.35 12.68
CA ILE A 124 4.37 -1.13 12.50
C ILE A 124 2.89 -1.46 12.32
N LEU A 125 2.58 -2.45 11.48
CA LEU A 125 1.19 -2.82 11.21
C LEU A 125 0.51 -3.44 12.44
N ALA A 126 1.26 -4.22 13.23
CA ALA A 126 0.74 -4.74 14.51
C ALA A 126 0.37 -3.61 15.45
N LYS A 127 1.20 -2.57 15.52
CA LYS A 127 0.91 -1.40 16.36
C LYS A 127 -0.33 -0.64 15.85
N LEU A 128 -0.45 -0.45 14.54
CA LEU A 128 -1.64 0.18 13.96
C LEU A 128 -2.91 -0.56 14.38
N VAL A 129 -2.90 -1.88 14.28
CA VAL A 129 -4.06 -2.71 14.65
C VAL A 129 -4.39 -2.55 16.13
N ARG A 130 -3.39 -2.58 17.01
CA ARG A 130 -3.60 -2.37 18.45
C ARG A 130 -4.21 -1.00 18.75
N ASP A 131 -3.71 0.04 18.09
CA ASP A 131 -4.20 1.42 18.29
C ASP A 131 -5.66 1.53 17.82
N GLN A 132 -6.02 0.92 16.69
CA GLN A 132 -7.40 0.93 16.20
C GLN A 132 -8.34 0.14 17.11
N LYS A 133 -7.91 -1.00 17.62
CA LYS A 133 -8.73 -1.78 18.56
C LYS A 133 -8.97 -1.03 19.86
N ALA A 134 -7.97 -0.30 20.34
CA ALA A 134 -8.13 0.52 21.53
C ALA A 134 -9.17 1.62 21.32
N LEU A 135 -9.21 2.25 20.14
CA LEU A 135 -10.24 3.24 19.79
C LEU A 135 -11.63 2.62 19.69
N GLU A 136 -11.74 1.42 19.12
CA GLU A 136 -13.02 0.72 18.97
C GLU A 136 -13.62 0.28 20.29
N SER A 137 -12.79 0.05 21.32
CA SER A 137 -13.23 -0.42 22.62
C SER A 137 -13.67 0.68 23.58
N VAL A 138 -13.58 1.94 23.16
CA VAL A 138 -13.96 3.13 23.99
C VAL A 138 -15.45 3.43 23.92
#